data_a81344f1fbc19ce1130f1c034d8a66b2
#
_entry.id   a81344f1fbc19ce1130f1c034d8a66b2
#
_cell.length_a   1.000
_cell.length_b   1.000
_cell.length_c   1.000
_cell.angle_alpha   90.00
_cell.angle_beta   90.00
_cell.angle_gamma   90.00
#
_symmetry.space_group_name_H-M   'P 1'
#
loop_
_entity.id
_entity.type
_entity.pdbx_description
1 polymer ?
#
loop_
_entity_poly.entity_id
_entity_poly.type
_entity_poly.pdbx_seq_one_letter_code
_entity_poly.pdbx_strand_id
1 'polypeptide(L)'
;IKTEEKENEKTGKIEVKESVIFPRYHQLDAVRKLLADVEENRTSLNYLIQHSAGSGKTNTIAWLAYRLATLHDADNKIIFDNVIIMTDRVVVDRQLQKAIMSMEHKSGLIRVMDEKCNSADLAIALNGNTKIIATTIQKFPYIVDSVQGLKNKRFAVIIDEAHSSTAGKDMAA
;
A
#
# COMPACT_ATOMS: atom_id res chain seq x y z
N ILE A 1 -14.17 4.76 -8.35
CA ILE A 1 -15.57 4.94 -7.88
C ILE A 1 -15.62 4.40 -6.46
N LYS A 2 -16.15 5.17 -5.52
CA LYS A 2 -16.41 4.73 -4.16
C LYS A 2 -17.90 4.44 -4.05
N THR A 3 -18.23 3.23 -3.66
CA THR A 3 -19.61 2.80 -3.43
C THR A 3 -19.86 2.77 -1.92
N GLU A 4 -20.85 3.49 -1.46
CA GLU A 4 -21.31 3.49 -0.08
C GLU A 4 -22.75 2.99 -0.03
N GLU A 5 -22.98 1.96 0.76
CA GLU A 5 -24.32 1.47 1.07
C GLU A 5 -24.80 2.15 2.36
N LYS A 6 -25.93 2.81 2.30
CA LYS A 6 -26.61 3.37 3.47
C LYS A 6 -28.01 2.83 3.54
N GLU A 7 -28.36 2.30 4.69
CA GLU A 7 -29.75 1.96 4.99
C GLU A 7 -30.52 3.27 5.25
N ASN A 8 -31.59 3.45 4.51
CA ASN A 8 -32.49 4.59 4.71
C ASN A 8 -33.32 4.32 5.95
N GLU A 9 -33.10 5.07 7.02
CA GLU A 9 -33.76 4.90 8.33
C GLU A 9 -35.29 4.99 8.28
N LYS A 10 -35.85 5.63 7.23
CA LYS A 10 -37.31 5.78 7.07
C LYS A 10 -37.95 4.66 6.27
N THR A 11 -37.22 4.02 5.35
CA THR A 11 -37.77 3.04 4.41
C THR A 11 -37.20 1.66 4.56
N GLY A 12 -36.14 1.46 5.37
CA GLY A 12 -35.41 0.20 5.50
C GLY A 12 -34.75 -0.28 4.20
N LYS A 13 -34.70 0.54 3.17
CA LYS A 13 -34.08 0.18 1.89
C LYS A 13 -32.60 0.58 1.88
N ILE A 14 -31.78 -0.31 1.33
CA ILE A 14 -30.36 -0.01 1.09
C ILE A 14 -30.26 0.91 -0.11
N GLU A 15 -29.79 2.12 0.11
CA GLU A 15 -29.44 3.09 -0.94
C GLU A 15 -27.94 2.96 -1.24
N VAL A 16 -27.63 2.68 -2.50
CA VAL A 16 -26.27 2.59 -3.00
C VAL A 16 -25.87 3.97 -3.57
N LYS A 17 -24.92 4.63 -2.93
CA LYS A 17 -24.37 5.90 -3.41
C LYS A 17 -23.00 5.68 -4.02
N GLU A 18 -22.90 5.91 -5.31
CA GLU A 18 -21.62 5.92 -6.01
C GLU A 18 -21.04 7.33 -6.04
N SER A 19 -19.76 7.44 -5.71
CA SER A 19 -19.03 8.70 -5.79
C SER A 19 -17.68 8.50 -6.45
N VAL A 20 -17.28 9.45 -7.30
CA VAL A 20 -15.95 9.46 -7.90
C VAL A 20 -15.04 10.28 -6.99
N ILE A 21 -13.98 9.64 -6.48
CA ILE A 21 -13.00 10.33 -5.65
C ILE A 21 -11.86 10.80 -6.57
N PHE A 22 -11.68 12.11 -6.63
CA PHE A 22 -10.53 12.73 -7.29
C PHE A 22 -9.44 13.06 -6.26
N PRO A 23 -8.16 12.90 -6.59
CA PRO A 23 -7.08 13.33 -5.74
C PRO A 23 -7.12 14.86 -5.57
N ARG A 24 -6.89 15.33 -4.35
CA ARG A 24 -6.64 16.74 -4.10
C ARG A 24 -5.29 17.13 -4.71
N TYR A 25 -5.08 18.42 -4.99
CA TYR A 25 -3.85 18.90 -5.61
C TYR A 25 -2.57 18.38 -4.95
N HIS A 26 -2.47 18.51 -3.62
CA HIS A 26 -1.28 18.07 -2.88
C HIS A 26 -1.04 16.55 -2.94
N GLN A 27 -2.09 15.75 -3.02
CA GLN A 27 -1.98 14.30 -3.17
C GLN A 27 -1.45 13.93 -4.56
N LEU A 28 -2.02 14.56 -5.60
CA LEU A 28 -1.61 14.34 -6.97
C LEU A 28 -0.18 14.81 -7.23
N ASP A 29 0.18 15.98 -6.70
CA ASP A 29 1.53 16.57 -6.83
C ASP A 29 2.58 15.68 -6.17
N ALA A 30 2.34 15.24 -4.92
CA ALA A 30 3.25 14.33 -4.22
C ALA A 30 3.46 13.02 -4.97
N VAL A 31 2.38 12.38 -5.42
CA VAL A 31 2.48 11.11 -6.17
C VAL A 31 3.22 11.30 -7.48
N ARG A 32 2.93 12.37 -8.23
CA ARG A 32 3.59 12.64 -9.53
C ARG A 32 5.08 12.90 -9.39
N LYS A 33 5.48 13.74 -8.42
CA LYS A 33 6.89 14.04 -8.17
C LYS A 33 7.67 12.80 -7.77
N LEU A 34 7.11 11.98 -6.89
CA LEU A 34 7.76 10.75 -6.46
C LEU A 34 7.90 9.77 -7.62
N LEU A 35 6.86 9.58 -8.44
CA LEU A 35 6.94 8.66 -9.58
C LEU A 35 7.96 9.12 -10.61
N ALA A 36 8.01 10.43 -10.93
CA ALA A 36 8.97 10.99 -11.87
C ALA A 36 10.41 10.77 -11.40
N ASP A 37 10.68 11.00 -10.11
CA ASP A 37 11.99 10.78 -9.54
C ASP A 37 12.39 9.29 -9.52
N VAL A 38 11.45 8.40 -9.23
CA VAL A 38 11.66 6.94 -9.28
C VAL A 38 11.94 6.47 -10.71
N GLU A 39 11.27 7.01 -11.71
CA GLU A 39 11.52 6.70 -13.13
C GLU A 39 12.93 7.11 -13.56
N GLU A 40 13.40 8.27 -13.10
CA GLU A 40 14.70 8.81 -13.43
C GLU A 40 15.83 8.11 -12.67
N ASN A 41 15.70 7.99 -11.35
CA ASN A 41 16.76 7.56 -10.43
C ASN A 41 16.69 6.08 -10.04
N ARG A 42 15.61 5.42 -10.35
CA ARG A 42 15.29 3.97 -10.28
C ARG A 42 15.29 3.31 -8.90
N THR A 43 16.31 3.40 -8.08
CA THR A 43 16.34 2.62 -6.82
C THR A 43 17.19 3.26 -5.74
N SER A 44 17.00 2.80 -4.48
CA SER A 44 17.79 3.20 -3.31
C SER A 44 17.52 4.62 -2.80
N LEU A 45 16.34 5.16 -3.08
CA LEU A 45 15.94 6.48 -2.60
C LEU A 45 14.91 6.34 -1.47
N ASN A 46 15.07 7.18 -0.47
CA ASN A 46 14.12 7.31 0.63
C ASN A 46 13.33 8.61 0.46
N TYR A 47 12.02 8.50 0.53
CA TYR A 47 11.11 9.64 0.41
C TYR A 47 10.36 9.84 1.71
N LEU A 48 10.18 11.07 2.12
CA LEU A 48 9.31 11.46 3.22
C LEU A 48 8.17 12.31 2.69
N ILE A 49 6.94 11.82 2.86
CA ILE A 49 5.73 12.56 2.52
C ILE A 49 5.03 12.96 3.82
N GLN A 50 5.07 14.26 4.13
CA GLN A 50 4.40 14.77 5.30
C GLN A 50 3.02 15.31 4.93
N HIS A 51 2.00 14.70 5.49
CA HIS A 51 0.61 15.10 5.32
C HIS A 51 -0.02 15.45 6.67
N SER A 52 -0.81 16.52 6.70
CA SER A 52 -1.60 16.89 7.89
C SER A 52 -2.70 15.87 8.15
N ALA A 53 -3.21 15.82 9.39
CA ALA A 53 -4.38 15.03 9.73
C ALA A 53 -5.58 15.42 8.86
N GLY A 54 -6.36 14.44 8.41
CA GLY A 54 -7.53 14.68 7.54
C GLY A 54 -7.21 15.07 6.09
N SER A 55 -5.96 15.10 5.67
CA SER A 55 -5.55 15.41 4.28
C SER A 55 -5.91 14.33 3.27
N GLY A 56 -6.33 13.14 3.72
CA GLY A 56 -6.63 11.99 2.87
C GLY A 56 -5.41 11.10 2.61
N LYS A 57 -4.50 11.00 3.56
CA LYS A 57 -3.27 10.18 3.54
C LYS A 57 -3.53 8.76 3.03
N THR A 58 -4.57 8.11 3.53
CA THR A 58 -4.99 6.76 3.13
C THR A 58 -5.19 6.61 1.62
N ASN A 59 -5.88 7.56 0.98
CA ASN A 59 -6.07 7.54 -0.47
C ASN A 59 -4.76 7.79 -1.22
N THR A 60 -3.90 8.68 -0.69
CA THR A 60 -2.57 8.93 -1.29
C THR A 60 -1.73 7.66 -1.28
N ILE A 61 -1.71 6.93 -0.17
CA ILE A 61 -1.01 5.64 -0.03
C ILE A 61 -1.54 4.63 -1.06
N ALA A 62 -2.86 4.48 -1.15
CA ALA A 62 -3.47 3.54 -2.08
C ALA A 62 -3.16 3.88 -3.56
N TRP A 63 -3.26 5.14 -3.96
CA TRP A 63 -2.91 5.57 -5.32
C TRP A 63 -1.42 5.41 -5.62
N LEU A 64 -0.56 5.77 -4.66
CA LEU A 64 0.88 5.59 -4.81
C LEU A 64 1.25 4.12 -4.97
N ALA A 65 0.70 3.25 -4.11
CA ALA A 65 0.95 1.81 -4.18
C ALA A 65 0.52 1.22 -5.53
N TYR A 66 -0.67 1.57 -6.02
CA TYR A 66 -1.15 1.13 -7.32
C TYR A 66 -0.26 1.62 -8.47
N ARG A 67 0.14 2.89 -8.44
CA ARG A 67 1.02 3.46 -9.46
C ARG A 67 2.40 2.83 -9.46
N LEU A 68 2.99 2.59 -8.29
CA LEU A 68 4.28 1.90 -8.17
C LEU A 68 4.20 0.44 -8.63
N ALA A 69 3.10 -0.26 -8.33
CA ALA A 69 2.90 -1.65 -8.75
C ALA A 69 2.74 -1.81 -10.28
N THR A 70 2.38 -0.73 -10.98
CA THR A 70 2.22 -0.70 -12.44
C THR A 70 3.26 0.16 -13.14
N LEU A 71 4.30 0.58 -12.43
CA LEU A 71 5.33 1.45 -12.98
C LEU A 71 6.31 0.65 -13.85
N HIS A 72 6.50 1.10 -15.09
CA HIS A 72 7.40 0.49 -16.06
C HIS A 72 8.51 1.49 -16.42
N ASP A 73 9.65 0.95 -16.76
CA ASP A 73 10.75 1.76 -17.29
C ASP A 73 10.59 2.04 -18.80
N ALA A 74 11.57 2.75 -19.37
CA ALA A 74 11.59 3.08 -20.79
C ALA A 74 11.59 1.84 -21.71
N ASP A 75 12.09 0.70 -21.21
CA ASP A 75 12.10 -0.58 -21.93
C ASP A 75 10.81 -1.39 -21.70
N ASN A 76 9.79 -0.79 -21.10
CA ASN A 76 8.52 -1.42 -20.73
C ASN A 76 8.68 -2.59 -19.74
N LYS A 77 9.69 -2.55 -18.89
CA LYS A 77 9.91 -3.52 -17.80
C LYS A 77 9.39 -2.98 -16.49
N ILE A 78 8.73 -3.82 -15.71
CA ILE A 78 8.26 -3.45 -14.37
C ILE A 78 9.44 -3.04 -13.49
N ILE A 79 9.34 -1.87 -12.83
CA ILE A 79 10.39 -1.37 -11.94
C ILE A 79 10.38 -2.11 -10.61
N PHE A 80 9.21 -2.39 -10.03
CA PHE A 80 9.07 -3.08 -8.76
C PHE A 80 8.30 -4.40 -8.91
N ASP A 81 8.82 -5.46 -8.34
CA ASP A 81 8.16 -6.78 -8.33
C ASP A 81 6.95 -6.78 -7.41
N ASN A 82 7.09 -6.17 -6.23
CA ASN A 82 6.03 -6.02 -5.25
C ASN A 82 6.07 -4.63 -4.61
N VAL A 83 4.92 -4.14 -4.19
CA VAL A 83 4.74 -2.96 -3.35
C VAL A 83 4.24 -3.41 -2.00
N ILE A 84 4.95 -3.05 -0.93
CA ILE A 84 4.62 -3.43 0.44
C ILE A 84 4.15 -2.19 1.19
N ILE A 85 2.95 -2.24 1.74
CA ILE A 85 2.42 -1.20 2.61
C ILE A 85 2.51 -1.70 4.04
N MET A 86 3.25 -1.00 4.89
CA MET A 86 3.43 -1.32 6.29
C MET A 86 2.70 -0.30 7.16
N THR A 87 1.98 -0.79 8.15
CA THR A 87 1.36 0.04 9.19
C THR A 87 1.89 -0.36 10.56
N ASP A 88 2.02 0.62 11.47
CA ASP A 88 2.44 0.36 12.86
C ASP A 88 1.31 -0.23 13.73
N ARG A 89 0.08 -0.21 13.25
CA ARG A 89 -1.08 -0.75 13.95
C ARG A 89 -1.03 -2.27 13.97
N VAL A 90 -1.57 -2.87 15.03
CA VAL A 90 -1.67 -4.34 15.18
C VAL A 90 -2.47 -4.95 14.02
N VAL A 91 -3.40 -4.19 13.45
CA VAL A 91 -4.23 -4.58 12.31
C VAL A 91 -4.18 -3.49 11.25
N VAL A 92 -4.07 -3.88 10.00
CA VAL A 92 -4.18 -2.94 8.89
C VAL A 92 -5.54 -2.22 8.96
N ASP A 93 -5.50 -0.89 8.98
CA ASP A 93 -6.71 -0.08 9.11
C ASP A 93 -7.76 -0.40 8.04
N ARG A 94 -9.03 -0.53 8.45
CA ARG A 94 -10.12 -0.89 7.53
C ARG A 94 -10.32 0.12 6.41
N GLN A 95 -10.03 1.41 6.66
CA GLN A 95 -10.14 2.43 5.61
C GLN A 95 -9.04 2.25 4.57
N LEU A 96 -7.82 1.94 5.01
CA LEU A 96 -6.70 1.65 4.11
C LEU A 96 -6.97 0.37 3.31
N GLN A 97 -7.47 -0.69 3.95
CA GLN A 97 -7.88 -1.92 3.25
C GLN A 97 -8.90 -1.62 2.15
N LYS A 98 -10.00 -0.91 2.49
CA LYS A 98 -11.03 -0.54 1.52
C LYS A 98 -10.49 0.32 0.39
N ALA A 99 -9.63 1.29 0.69
CA ALA A 99 -9.03 2.16 -0.32
C ALA A 99 -8.15 1.37 -1.29
N ILE A 100 -7.32 0.46 -0.79
CA ILE A 100 -6.45 -0.39 -1.62
C ILE A 100 -7.29 -1.36 -2.46
N MET A 101 -8.22 -2.10 -1.82
CA MET A 101 -9.05 -3.08 -2.50
C MET A 101 -9.97 -2.46 -3.56
N SER A 102 -10.40 -1.20 -3.38
CA SER A 102 -11.21 -0.49 -4.40
C SER A 102 -10.48 -0.25 -5.71
N MET A 103 -9.17 -0.43 -5.74
CA MET A 103 -8.32 -0.29 -6.94
C MET A 103 -8.01 -1.63 -7.61
N GLU A 104 -8.45 -2.74 -7.01
CA GLU A 104 -8.21 -4.05 -7.59
C GLU A 104 -9.08 -4.26 -8.83
N HIS A 105 -8.44 -4.34 -9.99
CA HIS A 105 -9.11 -4.63 -11.27
C HIS A 105 -9.03 -6.11 -11.66
N LYS A 106 -8.14 -6.85 -11.00
CA LYS A 106 -7.95 -8.28 -11.23
C LYS A 106 -7.72 -8.97 -9.89
N SER A 107 -8.53 -9.97 -9.60
CA SER A 107 -8.46 -10.73 -8.35
C SER A 107 -7.07 -11.32 -8.11
N GLY A 108 -6.59 -11.20 -6.87
CA GLY A 108 -5.31 -11.78 -6.43
C GLY A 108 -4.09 -10.88 -6.62
N LEU A 109 -4.24 -9.67 -7.17
CA LEU A 109 -3.14 -8.70 -7.26
C LEU A 109 -2.86 -8.02 -5.92
N ILE A 110 -3.85 -7.93 -5.06
CA ILE A 110 -3.77 -7.27 -3.76
C ILE A 110 -4.01 -8.30 -2.66
N ARG A 111 -3.15 -8.30 -1.65
CA ARG A 111 -3.32 -9.13 -0.46
C ARG A 111 -3.15 -8.31 0.80
N VAL A 112 -4.14 -8.38 1.65
CA VAL A 112 -4.09 -7.77 2.99
C VAL A 112 -3.81 -8.88 4.00
N MET A 113 -2.76 -8.70 4.80
CA MET A 113 -2.37 -9.61 5.87
C MET A 113 -3.15 -9.26 7.14
N ASP A 114 -4.31 -9.87 7.30
CA ASP A 114 -5.14 -9.72 8.50
C ASP A 114 -4.57 -10.47 9.73
N GLU A 115 -5.30 -10.49 10.83
CA GLU A 115 -4.88 -11.15 12.08
C GLU A 115 -4.71 -12.68 11.92
N LYS A 116 -5.42 -13.28 10.98
CA LYS A 116 -5.40 -14.73 10.74
C LYS A 116 -4.20 -15.16 9.89
N CYS A 117 -3.60 -14.22 9.15
CA CYS A 117 -2.43 -14.47 8.32
C CYS A 117 -1.16 -14.53 9.18
N ASN A 118 -0.36 -15.54 8.96
CA ASN A 118 0.93 -15.72 9.59
C ASN A 118 2.11 -15.31 8.68
N SER A 119 3.33 -15.48 9.14
CA SER A 119 4.54 -15.14 8.38
C SER A 119 4.68 -15.99 7.11
N ALA A 120 4.22 -17.24 7.13
CA ALA A 120 4.26 -18.11 5.95
C ALA A 120 3.31 -17.61 4.85
N ASP A 121 2.14 -17.08 5.22
CA ASP A 121 1.21 -16.47 4.26
C ASP A 121 1.82 -15.26 3.55
N LEU A 122 2.58 -14.45 4.30
CA LEU A 122 3.28 -13.32 3.74
C LEU A 122 4.42 -13.77 2.83
N ALA A 123 5.18 -14.80 3.21
CA ALA A 123 6.20 -15.39 2.35
C ALA A 123 5.60 -15.91 1.03
N ILE A 124 4.44 -16.57 1.08
CA ILE A 124 3.70 -17.01 -0.10
C ILE A 124 3.30 -15.82 -0.99
N ALA A 125 2.78 -14.74 -0.38
CA ALA A 125 2.39 -13.54 -1.11
C ALA A 125 3.58 -12.86 -1.79
N LEU A 126 4.73 -12.77 -1.11
CA LEU A 126 5.96 -12.17 -1.63
C LEU A 126 6.56 -13.01 -2.78
N ASN A 127 6.45 -14.32 -2.72
CA ASN A 127 6.94 -15.21 -3.78
C ASN A 127 5.96 -15.41 -4.95
N GLY A 128 4.68 -15.12 -4.70
CA GLY A 128 3.60 -15.30 -5.69
C GLY A 128 3.45 -14.11 -6.64
N ASN A 129 2.30 -14.07 -7.28
CA ASN A 129 1.93 -13.04 -8.27
C ASN A 129 1.29 -11.79 -7.65
N THR A 130 1.23 -11.71 -6.32
CA THR A 130 0.67 -10.56 -5.61
C THR A 130 1.53 -9.32 -5.86
N LYS A 131 0.91 -8.24 -6.30
CA LYS A 131 1.61 -6.99 -6.61
C LYS A 131 1.65 -6.02 -5.44
N ILE A 132 0.56 -5.95 -4.68
CA ILE A 132 0.44 -5.05 -3.52
C ILE A 132 0.15 -5.89 -2.28
N ILE A 133 0.96 -5.74 -1.26
CA ILE A 133 0.82 -6.44 0.01
C ILE A 133 0.69 -5.41 1.11
N ALA A 134 -0.43 -5.43 1.84
CA ALA A 134 -0.60 -4.61 3.03
C ALA A 134 -0.40 -5.47 4.29
N THR A 135 0.52 -5.07 5.15
CA THR A 135 0.89 -5.83 6.35
C THR A 135 1.19 -4.89 7.52
N THR A 136 1.39 -5.45 8.69
CA THR A 136 1.84 -4.72 9.87
C THR A 136 3.35 -4.85 10.04
N ILE A 137 3.98 -3.84 10.61
CA ILE A 137 5.42 -3.82 10.87
C ILE A 137 5.86 -5.03 11.71
N GLN A 138 5.05 -5.46 12.67
CA GLN A 138 5.36 -6.58 13.56
C GLN A 138 5.48 -7.93 12.84
N LYS A 139 4.85 -8.09 11.69
CA LYS A 139 4.93 -9.33 10.89
C LYS A 139 6.18 -9.40 9.99
N PHE A 140 6.78 -8.26 9.71
CA PHE A 140 7.85 -8.16 8.72
C PHE A 140 9.19 -8.81 9.15
N PRO A 141 9.69 -8.66 10.38
CA PRO A 141 10.98 -9.24 10.78
C PRO A 141 11.06 -10.76 10.64
N TYR A 142 9.94 -11.44 10.86
CA TYR A 142 9.88 -12.92 10.75
C TYR A 142 10.01 -13.48 9.35
N ILE A 143 10.07 -12.63 8.33
CA ILE A 143 10.03 -13.03 6.92
C ILE A 143 11.39 -12.95 6.28
N VAL A 144 12.21 -12.01 6.71
CA VAL A 144 13.54 -11.77 6.11
C VAL A 144 14.38 -13.05 6.11
N ASP A 145 14.26 -13.88 7.16
CA ASP A 145 14.96 -15.15 7.28
C ASP A 145 14.28 -16.31 6.51
N SER A 146 13.01 -16.19 6.20
CA SER A 146 12.20 -17.28 5.64
C SER A 146 12.09 -17.25 4.12
N VAL A 147 12.43 -16.15 3.47
CA VAL A 147 12.21 -15.97 2.03
C VAL A 147 13.52 -16.08 1.26
N GLN A 148 13.87 -17.32 0.94
CA GLN A 148 14.92 -17.59 -0.04
C GLN A 148 14.42 -17.12 -1.41
N GLY A 149 15.16 -16.24 -2.08
CA GLY A 149 14.82 -15.76 -3.43
C GLY A 149 14.44 -14.28 -3.53
N LEU A 150 14.30 -13.55 -2.42
CA LEU A 150 14.07 -12.10 -2.44
C LEU A 150 15.26 -11.30 -2.98
N LYS A 151 16.47 -11.88 -3.00
CA LYS A 151 17.70 -11.21 -3.45
C LYS A 151 17.64 -10.61 -4.84
N ASN A 152 16.77 -11.12 -5.70
CA ASN A 152 16.64 -10.67 -7.08
C ASN A 152 15.34 -9.84 -7.31
N LYS A 153 14.55 -9.60 -6.26
CA LYS A 153 13.31 -8.82 -6.36
C LYS A 153 13.52 -7.38 -5.92
N ARG A 154 12.84 -6.48 -6.59
CA ARG A 154 12.81 -5.05 -6.27
C ARG A 154 11.51 -4.72 -5.57
N PHE A 155 11.61 -4.12 -4.40
CA PHE A 155 10.49 -3.76 -3.56
C PHE A 155 10.34 -2.25 -3.47
N ALA A 156 9.09 -1.77 -3.56
CA ALA A 156 8.74 -0.45 -3.05
C ALA A 156 8.06 -0.64 -1.69
N VAL A 157 8.55 0.07 -0.67
CA VAL A 157 8.00 -0.02 0.69
C VAL A 157 7.37 1.32 1.06
N ILE A 158 6.12 1.29 1.46
CA ILE A 158 5.37 2.47 1.95
C ILE A 158 5.08 2.23 3.43
N ILE A 159 5.59 3.10 4.29
CA ILE A 159 5.39 3.02 5.74
C ILE A 159 4.40 4.12 6.15
N ASP A 160 3.24 3.71 6.64
CA ASP A 160 2.26 4.62 7.23
C ASP A 160 2.61 4.89 8.69
N GLU A 161 2.46 6.16 9.14
CA GLU A 161 2.78 6.61 10.49
C GLU A 161 4.26 6.34 10.87
N ALA A 162 5.19 6.59 9.95
CA ALA A 162 6.62 6.32 10.13
C ALA A 162 7.25 6.93 11.40
N HIS A 163 6.64 7.99 11.94
CA HIS A 163 7.09 8.67 13.16
C HIS A 163 6.85 7.84 14.44
N SER A 164 5.87 6.93 14.45
CA SER A 164 5.56 6.09 15.61
C SER A 164 6.40 4.81 15.64
N SER A 165 6.73 4.28 14.46
CA SER A 165 7.42 3.00 14.33
C SER A 165 8.94 3.08 14.39
N THR A 166 9.53 4.26 14.18
CA THR A 166 10.99 4.46 14.18
C THR A 166 11.57 4.88 15.53
N ALA A 167 10.73 5.09 16.54
CA ALA A 167 11.18 5.49 17.89
C ALA A 167 11.79 4.35 18.73
N GLY A 168 11.73 3.11 18.28
CA GLY A 168 12.38 1.95 18.92
C GLY A 168 13.84 1.81 18.46
N LYS A 169 14.77 1.71 19.42
CA LYS A 169 16.22 1.57 19.16
C LYS A 169 16.62 0.31 18.38
N ASP A 170 15.69 -0.61 18.14
CA ASP A 170 15.96 -1.93 17.57
C ASP A 170 15.73 -2.04 16.06
N MET A 171 15.34 -0.95 15.39
CA MET A 171 15.07 -0.95 13.94
C MET A 171 16.06 -0.12 13.12
N ALA A 172 17.14 0.35 13.72
CA ALA A 172 18.18 1.17 13.08
C ALA A 172 19.47 0.40 12.76
N ALA A 173 19.39 -0.93 12.63
CA ALA A 173 20.53 -1.78 12.24
C ALA A 173 20.30 -2.39 10.86
#